data_6f69d1ec349c3e884c773075579de9b1
#
_entry.id   6f69d1ec349c3e884c773075579de9b1
#
_cell.length_a   1.000
_cell.length_b   1.000
_cell.length_c   1.000
_cell.angle_alpha   90.00
_cell.angle_beta   90.00
_cell.angle_gamma   90.00
#
_symmetry.space_group_name_H-M   'P 1'
#
loop_
_entity.id
_entity.type
_entity.pdbx_description
1 polymer ?
#
loop_
_entity_poly.entity_id
_entity_poly.type
_entity_poly.pdbx_seq_one_letter_code
_entity_poly.pdbx_strand_id
1 'polypeptide(L)'
;MLALVRRHKRSKGKSLLDVPCGTGQHLQYIKARFSAEGLDINPKMLAIARKRNPGIKFHRGNMLNFKLPKRFDAITCLFSAIGYMTTTAQLRQAIRNMSLHLTAGGVLIVEPWITPRNFKSGSLHAVLVNKPKLKLARIGRSTAHGRISTINFHYLVATPKTTQYFTESEKFGLFTHSEYLSSLRAAGLKVTYYSKGLIGRGLYVGVKTSQRP
;
A
#
# COMPACT_ATOMS: atom_id res chain seq x y z
N MET A 1 -6.78 -7.29 -8.55
CA MET A 1 -6.59 -7.52 -7.10
C MET A 1 -7.68 -8.45 -6.53
N LEU A 2 -8.98 -8.11 -6.54
CA LEU A 2 -10.05 -8.94 -5.94
C LEU A 2 -10.11 -10.37 -6.47
N ALA A 3 -9.87 -10.59 -7.77
CA ALA A 3 -9.79 -11.94 -8.35
C ALA A 3 -8.65 -12.77 -7.72
N LEU A 4 -7.49 -12.14 -7.44
CA LEU A 4 -6.38 -12.82 -6.77
C LEU A 4 -6.72 -13.15 -5.30
N VAL A 5 -7.39 -12.24 -4.57
CA VAL A 5 -7.87 -12.57 -3.23
C VAL A 5 -8.76 -13.80 -3.27
N ARG A 6 -9.76 -13.85 -4.16
CA ARG A 6 -10.68 -14.99 -4.30
C ARG A 6 -9.95 -16.28 -4.68
N ARG A 7 -8.97 -16.22 -5.58
CA ARG A 7 -8.20 -17.38 -6.05
C ARG A 7 -7.34 -18.00 -4.94
N HIS A 8 -6.73 -17.18 -4.10
CA HIS A 8 -5.71 -17.61 -3.14
C HIS A 8 -6.26 -17.80 -1.72
N LYS A 9 -7.26 -17.03 -1.32
CA LYS A 9 -7.85 -17.12 0.01
C LYS A 9 -8.45 -18.50 0.27
N ARG A 10 -8.13 -19.08 1.43
CA ARG A 10 -8.63 -20.39 1.90
C ARG A 10 -9.55 -20.26 3.11
N SER A 11 -9.50 -19.14 3.83
CA SER A 11 -10.44 -18.85 4.91
C SER A 11 -11.86 -18.64 4.40
N LYS A 12 -12.87 -18.92 5.23
CA LYS A 12 -14.29 -18.87 4.82
C LYS A 12 -14.90 -17.48 4.86
N GLY A 13 -14.39 -16.58 5.71
CA GLY A 13 -14.94 -15.25 5.93
C GLY A 13 -14.70 -14.27 4.78
N LYS A 14 -15.22 -13.06 4.91
CA LYS A 14 -15.14 -11.99 3.91
C LYS A 14 -14.60 -10.68 4.49
N SER A 15 -13.91 -10.72 5.64
CA SER A 15 -13.30 -9.53 6.23
C SER A 15 -12.02 -9.13 5.50
N LEU A 16 -11.85 -7.83 5.21
CA LEU A 16 -10.67 -7.31 4.55
C LEU A 16 -10.20 -6.02 5.22
N LEU A 17 -8.88 -5.90 5.43
CA LEU A 17 -8.22 -4.68 5.88
C LEU A 17 -7.30 -4.14 4.79
N ASP A 18 -7.44 -2.86 4.43
CA ASP A 18 -6.52 -2.14 3.53
C ASP A 18 -5.52 -1.32 4.35
N VAL A 19 -4.21 -1.55 4.16
CA VAL A 19 -3.12 -0.98 4.98
C VAL A 19 -1.92 -0.58 4.11
N PRO A 20 -1.57 0.71 4.05
CA PRO A 20 -2.35 1.87 4.42
C PRO A 20 -3.45 2.15 3.42
N CYS A 21 -4.60 2.60 3.88
CA CYS A 21 -5.75 2.82 3.01
C CYS A 21 -5.78 4.21 2.35
N GLY A 22 -4.92 5.13 2.79
CA GLY A 22 -4.90 6.50 2.31
C GLY A 22 -6.28 7.17 2.37
N THR A 23 -6.72 7.75 1.27
CA THR A 23 -8.05 8.37 1.12
C THR A 23 -9.18 7.35 0.88
N GLY A 24 -8.93 6.05 1.04
CA GLY A 24 -9.94 5.00 0.91
C GLY A 24 -10.43 4.75 -0.52
N GLN A 25 -9.66 5.10 -1.54
CA GLN A 25 -10.08 4.97 -2.94
C GLN A 25 -10.31 3.51 -3.35
N HIS A 26 -9.42 2.59 -2.94
CA HIS A 26 -9.58 1.16 -3.22
C HIS A 26 -10.81 0.58 -2.51
N LEU A 27 -11.11 1.06 -1.31
CA LEU A 27 -12.21 0.58 -0.49
C LEU A 27 -13.58 0.81 -1.14
N GLN A 28 -13.73 1.81 -2.02
CA GLN A 28 -14.97 2.01 -2.79
C GLN A 28 -15.35 0.77 -3.62
N TYR A 29 -14.35 0.07 -4.15
CA TYR A 29 -14.55 -1.13 -4.98
C TYR A 29 -14.52 -2.41 -4.15
N ILE A 30 -13.76 -2.42 -3.05
CA ILE A 30 -13.59 -3.58 -2.18
C ILE A 30 -14.87 -3.86 -1.40
N LYS A 31 -15.53 -2.82 -0.88
CA LYS A 31 -16.73 -2.92 -0.04
C LYS A 31 -17.92 -3.65 -0.69
N ALA A 32 -17.98 -3.68 -1.99
CA ALA A 32 -19.02 -4.40 -2.72
C ALA A 32 -18.94 -5.93 -2.54
N ARG A 33 -17.78 -6.46 -2.12
CA ARG A 33 -17.54 -7.90 -2.04
C ARG A 33 -16.95 -8.37 -0.71
N PHE A 34 -16.47 -7.45 0.13
CA PHE A 34 -15.85 -7.73 1.42
C PHE A 34 -16.40 -6.79 2.49
N SER A 35 -16.50 -7.30 3.72
CA SER A 35 -16.61 -6.46 4.91
C SER A 35 -15.27 -5.77 5.12
N ALA A 36 -15.14 -4.56 4.55
CA ALA A 36 -13.88 -3.86 4.42
C ALA A 36 -13.66 -2.88 5.57
N GLU A 37 -12.41 -2.78 6.01
CA GLU A 37 -11.93 -1.77 6.93
C GLU A 37 -10.66 -1.14 6.37
N GLY A 38 -10.34 0.09 6.80
CA GLY A 38 -9.11 0.78 6.41
C GLY A 38 -8.25 1.13 7.61
N LEU A 39 -6.94 1.09 7.44
CA LEU A 39 -5.99 1.58 8.43
C LEU A 39 -4.99 2.52 7.76
N ASP A 40 -4.75 3.67 8.37
CA ASP A 40 -3.73 4.62 7.93
C ASP A 40 -3.15 5.38 9.11
N ILE A 41 -1.91 5.84 8.99
CA ILE A 41 -1.26 6.65 10.03
C ILE A 41 -1.71 8.11 9.97
N ASN A 42 -2.09 8.59 8.78
CA ASN A 42 -2.38 9.99 8.51
C ASN A 42 -3.86 10.34 8.80
N PRO A 43 -4.15 11.16 9.82
CA PRO A 43 -5.52 11.50 10.17
C PRO A 43 -6.24 12.33 9.09
N LYS A 44 -5.53 13.13 8.28
CA LYS A 44 -6.12 13.90 7.18
C LYS A 44 -6.60 12.96 6.06
N MET A 45 -5.82 11.92 5.73
CA MET A 45 -6.22 10.88 4.78
C MET A 45 -7.44 10.13 5.28
N LEU A 46 -7.48 9.75 6.56
CA LEU A 46 -8.62 9.08 7.17
C LEU A 46 -9.89 9.95 7.19
N ALA A 47 -9.77 11.26 7.36
CA ALA A 47 -10.91 12.17 7.28
C ALA A 47 -11.55 12.15 5.88
N ILE A 48 -10.73 12.16 4.83
CA ILE A 48 -11.19 12.02 3.45
C ILE A 48 -11.78 10.63 3.20
N ALA A 49 -11.12 9.58 3.71
CA ALA A 49 -11.56 8.19 3.54
C ALA A 49 -12.96 7.96 4.15
N ARG A 50 -13.23 8.51 5.34
CA ARG A 50 -14.55 8.44 6.01
C ARG A 50 -15.65 9.12 5.19
N LYS A 51 -15.37 10.33 4.67
CA LYS A 51 -16.32 11.05 3.79
C LYS A 51 -16.61 10.27 2.51
N ARG A 52 -15.58 9.66 1.91
CA ARG A 52 -15.69 8.89 0.66
C ARG A 52 -16.42 7.57 0.83
N ASN A 53 -16.29 6.95 1.98
CA ASN A 53 -16.81 5.61 2.25
C ASN A 53 -17.62 5.58 3.55
N PRO A 54 -18.80 6.17 3.59
CA PRO A 54 -19.67 6.08 4.76
C PRO A 54 -19.98 4.59 5.05
N GLY A 55 -20.00 4.23 6.33
CA GLY A 55 -20.22 2.85 6.79
C GLY A 55 -19.00 1.95 6.86
N ILE A 56 -17.85 2.37 6.31
CA ILE A 56 -16.59 1.63 6.51
C ILE A 56 -15.91 2.09 7.82
N LYS A 57 -15.42 1.12 8.59
CA LYS A 57 -14.63 1.38 9.80
C LYS A 57 -13.19 1.73 9.43
N PHE A 58 -12.69 2.82 9.99
CA PHE A 58 -11.34 3.31 9.78
C PHE A 58 -10.56 3.42 11.09
N HIS A 59 -9.35 2.89 11.09
CA HIS A 59 -8.43 2.86 12.23
C HIS A 59 -7.23 3.78 11.96
N ARG A 60 -6.81 4.52 12.97
CA ARG A 60 -5.51 5.22 12.94
C ARG A 60 -4.45 4.28 13.48
N GLY A 61 -3.39 4.02 12.69
CA GLY A 61 -2.32 3.13 13.11
C GLY A 61 -1.15 3.13 12.14
N ASN A 62 0.02 2.67 12.64
CA ASN A 62 1.21 2.47 11.84
C ASN A 62 1.29 1.01 11.40
N MET A 63 1.62 0.73 10.14
CA MET A 63 1.73 -0.63 9.61
C MET A 63 2.79 -1.47 10.33
N LEU A 64 3.76 -0.84 10.99
CA LEU A 64 4.80 -1.52 11.77
C LEU A 64 4.26 -2.17 13.06
N ASN A 65 3.23 -1.59 13.70
CA ASN A 65 2.87 -1.99 15.07
C ASN A 65 1.39 -1.82 15.42
N PHE A 66 0.50 -1.67 14.42
CA PHE A 66 -0.92 -1.60 14.73
C PHE A 66 -1.40 -2.86 15.45
N LYS A 67 -2.38 -2.68 16.34
CA LYS A 67 -3.05 -3.77 17.07
C LYS A 67 -4.55 -3.61 16.90
N LEU A 68 -5.19 -4.62 16.32
CA LEU A 68 -6.65 -4.69 16.20
C LEU A 68 -7.15 -5.96 16.89
N PRO A 69 -8.32 -5.92 17.54
CA PRO A 69 -8.84 -7.04 18.36
C PRO A 69 -9.36 -8.20 17.51
N LYS A 70 -9.19 -8.15 16.18
CA LYS A 70 -9.66 -9.19 15.27
C LYS A 70 -8.62 -9.52 14.19
N ARG A 71 -8.84 -10.65 13.52
CA ARG A 71 -8.10 -11.07 12.33
C ARG A 71 -8.96 -10.93 11.09
N PHE A 72 -8.31 -10.84 9.93
CA PHE A 72 -8.94 -10.61 8.64
C PHE A 72 -8.70 -11.79 7.70
N ASP A 73 -9.64 -12.03 6.81
CA ASP A 73 -9.53 -13.04 5.75
C ASP A 73 -8.64 -12.56 4.60
N ALA A 74 -8.52 -11.25 4.43
CA ALA A 74 -7.60 -10.64 3.50
C ALA A 74 -7.02 -9.35 4.07
N ILE A 75 -5.74 -9.09 3.77
CA ILE A 75 -5.10 -7.80 4.01
C ILE A 75 -4.46 -7.36 2.70
N THR A 76 -4.63 -6.08 2.36
CA THR A 76 -4.04 -5.48 1.17
C THR A 76 -3.09 -4.34 1.54
N CYS A 77 -1.92 -4.33 0.92
CA CYS A 77 -0.95 -3.23 0.97
C CYS A 77 -0.64 -2.86 -0.48
N LEU A 78 -1.38 -1.89 -1.00
CA LEU A 78 -1.42 -1.55 -2.42
C LEU A 78 -0.70 -0.24 -2.72
N PHE A 79 -0.58 0.04 -4.02
CA PHE A 79 0.00 1.26 -4.55
C PHE A 79 1.42 1.53 -4.01
N SER A 80 2.17 0.44 -3.85
CA SER A 80 3.57 0.46 -3.39
C SER A 80 3.80 1.06 -1.99
N ALA A 81 2.76 1.15 -1.18
CA ALA A 81 2.84 1.77 0.15
C ALA A 81 3.78 1.02 1.12
N ILE A 82 4.06 -0.25 0.87
CA ILE A 82 5.10 -0.99 1.61
C ILE A 82 6.50 -0.36 1.43
N GLY A 83 6.71 0.41 0.38
CA GLY A 83 7.94 1.16 0.13
C GLY A 83 8.24 2.25 1.16
N TYR A 84 7.25 2.73 1.92
CA TYR A 84 7.52 3.64 3.05
C TYR A 84 8.38 3.01 4.15
N MET A 85 8.54 1.72 4.14
CA MET A 85 9.57 1.05 4.93
C MET A 85 10.94 1.34 4.29
N THR A 86 11.85 1.91 5.07
CA THR A 86 13.16 2.35 4.55
C THR A 86 14.31 1.42 4.90
N THR A 87 14.04 0.41 5.76
CA THR A 87 15.00 -0.63 6.12
C THR A 87 14.41 -2.02 5.97
N THR A 88 15.25 -3.02 5.75
CA THR A 88 14.82 -4.44 5.69
C THR A 88 14.17 -4.90 7.01
N ALA A 89 14.62 -4.38 8.14
CA ALA A 89 14.01 -4.65 9.44
C ALA A 89 12.56 -4.13 9.49
N GLN A 90 12.32 -2.91 9.04
CA GLN A 90 10.97 -2.35 8.95
C GLN A 90 10.09 -3.12 7.95
N LEU A 91 10.63 -3.52 6.78
CA LEU A 91 9.90 -4.35 5.82
C LEU A 91 9.43 -5.66 6.47
N ARG A 92 10.34 -6.38 7.13
CA ARG A 92 10.03 -7.62 7.86
C ARG A 92 8.99 -7.41 8.95
N GLN A 93 9.14 -6.35 9.73
CA GLN A 93 8.22 -6.02 10.81
C GLN A 93 6.81 -5.69 10.29
N ALA A 94 6.67 -4.86 9.25
CA ALA A 94 5.38 -4.53 8.65
C ALA A 94 4.67 -5.77 8.09
N ILE A 95 5.39 -6.61 7.35
CA ILE A 95 4.86 -7.86 6.80
C ILE A 95 4.46 -8.82 7.91
N ARG A 96 5.31 -8.99 8.94
CA ARG A 96 4.99 -9.82 10.13
C ARG A 96 3.73 -9.30 10.83
N ASN A 97 3.63 -7.99 11.05
CA ASN A 97 2.48 -7.41 11.73
C ASN A 97 1.19 -7.64 10.93
N MET A 98 1.20 -7.39 9.62
CA MET A 98 0.05 -7.71 8.77
C MET A 98 -0.28 -9.22 8.80
N SER A 99 0.73 -10.10 8.75
CA SER A 99 0.49 -11.55 8.84
C SER A 99 -0.12 -12.00 10.18
N LEU A 100 0.24 -11.38 11.30
CA LEU A 100 -0.36 -11.68 12.60
C LEU A 100 -1.86 -11.36 12.66
N HIS A 101 -2.30 -10.39 11.86
CA HIS A 101 -3.71 -10.02 11.76
C HIS A 101 -4.48 -10.81 10.68
N LEU A 102 -3.86 -11.82 10.04
CA LEU A 102 -4.58 -12.75 9.17
C LEU A 102 -5.14 -13.94 9.95
N THR A 103 -6.32 -14.40 9.55
CA THR A 103 -6.85 -15.72 9.90
C THR A 103 -6.01 -16.82 9.24
N ALA A 104 -6.07 -18.04 9.75
CA ALA A 104 -5.53 -19.21 9.03
C ALA A 104 -6.20 -19.33 7.66
N GLY A 105 -5.41 -19.54 6.60
CA GLY A 105 -5.89 -19.52 5.21
C GLY A 105 -6.23 -18.13 4.66
N GLY A 106 -6.06 -17.06 5.45
CA GLY A 106 -6.19 -15.69 4.98
C GLY A 106 -5.06 -15.29 4.03
N VAL A 107 -5.26 -14.22 3.25
CA VAL A 107 -4.34 -13.78 2.21
C VAL A 107 -3.83 -12.37 2.45
N LEU A 108 -2.51 -12.17 2.33
CA LEU A 108 -1.85 -10.87 2.26
C LEU A 108 -1.49 -10.58 0.81
N ILE A 109 -1.92 -9.43 0.29
CA ILE A 109 -1.48 -8.92 -1.01
C ILE A 109 -0.59 -7.71 -0.79
N VAL A 110 0.64 -7.77 -1.32
CA VAL A 110 1.60 -6.67 -1.24
C VAL A 110 2.02 -6.26 -2.65
N GLU A 111 1.76 -5.01 -2.99
CA GLU A 111 2.29 -4.38 -4.20
C GLU A 111 3.60 -3.68 -3.86
N PRO A 112 4.75 -4.13 -4.42
CA PRO A 112 6.05 -3.60 -4.07
C PRO A 112 6.28 -2.20 -4.67
N TRP A 113 7.24 -1.47 -4.11
CA TRP A 113 7.90 -0.37 -4.80
C TRP A 113 8.90 -0.91 -5.83
N ILE A 114 9.51 -0.02 -6.59
CA ILE A 114 10.52 -0.34 -7.60
C ILE A 114 11.72 -1.02 -6.92
N THR A 115 12.27 -2.06 -7.54
CA THR A 115 13.48 -2.72 -7.03
C THR A 115 14.74 -1.89 -7.31
N PRO A 116 15.86 -2.10 -6.57
CA PRO A 116 17.11 -1.40 -6.85
C PRO A 116 17.57 -1.52 -8.30
N ARG A 117 17.39 -2.71 -8.91
CA ARG A 117 17.79 -2.97 -10.31
C ARG A 117 16.98 -2.15 -11.32
N ASN A 118 15.72 -1.89 -11.03
CA ASN A 118 14.79 -1.24 -11.96
C ASN A 118 14.62 0.26 -11.67
N PHE A 119 15.17 0.76 -10.57
CA PHE A 119 15.08 2.17 -10.23
C PHE A 119 16.05 2.99 -11.09
N LYS A 120 15.51 4.03 -11.73
CA LYS A 120 16.29 4.98 -12.54
C LYS A 120 16.35 6.32 -11.81
N SER A 121 17.51 6.67 -11.26
CA SER A 121 17.75 7.99 -10.66
C SER A 121 17.68 9.07 -11.75
N GLY A 122 17.15 10.24 -11.41
CA GLY A 122 16.94 11.34 -12.36
C GLY A 122 15.63 11.24 -13.16
N SER A 123 14.83 10.18 -12.99
CA SER A 123 13.52 10.05 -13.67
C SER A 123 12.59 11.21 -13.34
N LEU A 124 11.94 11.73 -14.36
CA LEU A 124 10.95 12.81 -14.24
C LEU A 124 9.54 12.25 -14.49
N HIS A 125 8.59 12.74 -13.71
CA HIS A 125 7.18 12.40 -13.84
C HIS A 125 6.34 13.67 -13.80
N ALA A 126 5.38 13.78 -14.69
CA ALA A 126 4.46 14.91 -14.72
C ALA A 126 3.01 14.43 -14.67
N VAL A 127 2.19 15.16 -13.94
CA VAL A 127 0.73 15.02 -13.95
C VAL A 127 0.14 16.40 -14.14
N LEU A 128 -0.71 16.54 -15.16
CA LEU A 128 -1.43 17.77 -15.44
C LEU A 128 -2.94 17.55 -15.28
N VAL A 129 -3.58 18.44 -14.54
CA VAL A 129 -5.05 18.48 -14.42
C VAL A 129 -5.53 19.80 -14.98
N ASN A 130 -6.40 19.73 -15.99
CA ASN A 130 -7.00 20.89 -16.64
C ASN A 130 -8.53 20.80 -16.53
N LYS A 131 -9.10 21.38 -15.48
CA LYS A 131 -10.55 21.47 -15.26
C LYS A 131 -10.97 22.94 -15.22
N PRO A 132 -12.24 23.27 -15.46
CA PRO A 132 -12.69 24.68 -15.47
C PRO A 132 -12.29 25.48 -14.22
N LYS A 133 -12.40 24.88 -13.03
CA LYS A 133 -12.12 25.56 -11.74
C LYS A 133 -10.86 25.04 -11.03
N LEU A 134 -10.02 24.22 -11.70
CA LEU A 134 -8.79 23.67 -11.12
C LEU A 134 -7.76 23.40 -12.21
N LYS A 135 -6.62 24.07 -12.12
CA LYS A 135 -5.42 23.75 -12.90
C LYS A 135 -4.37 23.24 -11.93
N LEU A 136 -3.76 22.12 -12.26
CA LEU A 136 -2.68 21.55 -11.43
C LEU A 136 -1.58 21.03 -12.33
N ALA A 137 -0.35 21.42 -12.06
CA ALA A 137 0.84 20.76 -12.55
C ALA A 137 1.58 20.16 -11.36
N ARG A 138 1.86 18.85 -11.42
CA ARG A 138 2.73 18.17 -10.47
C ARG A 138 3.92 17.60 -11.24
N ILE A 139 5.11 18.05 -10.92
CA ILE A 139 6.37 17.51 -11.44
C ILE A 139 7.08 16.77 -10.31
N GLY A 140 7.45 15.53 -10.58
CA GLY A 140 8.22 14.70 -9.65
C GLY A 140 9.59 14.37 -10.24
N ARG A 141 10.66 14.54 -9.46
CA ARG A 141 12.00 14.08 -9.78
C ARG A 141 12.41 13.01 -8.77
N SER A 142 12.79 11.84 -9.28
CA SER A 142 13.20 10.70 -8.46
C SER A 142 14.73 10.64 -8.38
N THR A 143 15.27 10.50 -7.17
CA THR A 143 16.70 10.28 -6.91
C THR A 143 16.89 9.07 -6.01
N ALA A 144 18.08 8.51 -5.94
CA ALA A 144 18.40 7.46 -4.98
C ALA A 144 19.75 7.72 -4.33
N HIS A 145 19.84 7.43 -3.03
CA HIS A 145 21.08 7.35 -2.28
C HIS A 145 21.09 6.01 -1.52
N GLY A 146 22.04 5.15 -1.87
CA GLY A 146 22.08 3.79 -1.36
C GLY A 146 20.76 3.04 -1.66
N ARG A 147 20.08 2.62 -0.62
CA ARG A 147 18.83 1.85 -0.71
C ARG A 147 17.57 2.68 -0.47
N ILE A 148 17.70 4.00 -0.49
CA ILE A 148 16.56 4.91 -0.33
C ILE A 148 16.38 5.68 -1.63
N SER A 149 15.19 5.57 -2.22
CA SER A 149 14.74 6.47 -3.28
C SER A 149 13.96 7.63 -2.66
N THR A 150 14.17 8.82 -3.22
CA THR A 150 13.44 10.03 -2.83
C THR A 150 12.76 10.59 -4.06
N ILE A 151 11.46 10.90 -3.93
CA ILE A 151 10.74 11.64 -4.96
C ILE A 151 10.45 13.02 -4.41
N ASN A 152 11.00 14.03 -5.07
CA ASN A 152 10.70 15.43 -4.78
C ASN A 152 9.61 15.89 -5.75
N PHE A 153 8.44 16.21 -5.21
CA PHE A 153 7.31 16.73 -5.96
C PHE A 153 7.22 18.24 -5.84
N HIS A 154 6.96 18.88 -6.97
CA HIS A 154 6.63 20.29 -7.08
C HIS A 154 5.20 20.41 -7.58
N TYR A 155 4.37 21.15 -6.88
CA TYR A 155 2.98 21.38 -7.22
C TYR A 155 2.75 22.85 -7.54
N LEU A 156 2.14 23.13 -8.66
CA LEU A 156 1.53 24.41 -8.98
C LEU A 156 0.03 24.19 -9.10
N VAL A 157 -0.74 24.81 -8.22
CA VAL A 157 -2.20 24.62 -8.14
C VAL A 157 -2.87 25.98 -8.27
N ALA A 158 -3.72 26.13 -9.29
CA ALA A 158 -4.51 27.34 -9.52
C ALA A 158 -6.01 27.01 -9.44
N THR A 159 -6.72 27.86 -8.71
CA THR A 159 -8.17 27.91 -8.61
C THR A 159 -8.65 29.31 -8.99
N PRO A 160 -9.97 29.58 -9.18
CA PRO A 160 -10.45 30.94 -9.40
C PRO A 160 -10.09 31.96 -8.31
N LYS A 161 -9.72 31.47 -7.11
CA LYS A 161 -9.41 32.35 -5.96
C LYS A 161 -7.92 32.51 -5.71
N THR A 162 -7.09 31.50 -6.01
CA THR A 162 -5.67 31.50 -5.61
C THR A 162 -4.83 30.69 -6.57
N THR A 163 -3.54 31.05 -6.66
CA THR A 163 -2.49 30.20 -7.21
C THR A 163 -1.47 29.92 -6.13
N GLN A 164 -1.13 28.65 -5.93
CA GLN A 164 -0.21 28.20 -4.90
C GLN A 164 0.86 27.31 -5.47
N TYR A 165 2.06 27.45 -4.97
CA TYR A 165 3.18 26.54 -5.20
C TYR A 165 3.59 25.91 -3.87
N PHE A 166 3.81 24.60 -3.86
CA PHE A 166 4.37 23.89 -2.71
C PHE A 166 5.15 22.65 -3.16
N THR A 167 5.96 22.14 -2.27
CA THR A 167 6.80 20.96 -2.50
C THR A 167 6.49 19.88 -1.48
N GLU A 168 6.73 18.64 -1.86
CA GLU A 168 6.62 17.46 -1.01
C GLU A 168 7.79 16.52 -1.34
N SER A 169 8.35 15.87 -0.32
CA SER A 169 9.41 14.90 -0.50
C SER A 169 9.01 13.58 0.14
N GLU A 170 8.99 12.52 -0.65
CA GLU A 170 8.67 11.18 -0.19
C GLU A 170 9.86 10.25 -0.32
N LYS A 171 10.11 9.45 0.72
CA LYS A 171 11.21 8.47 0.77
C LYS A 171 10.66 7.05 0.73
N PHE A 172 11.27 6.20 -0.10
CA PHE A 172 10.90 4.79 -0.24
C PHE A 172 12.14 3.91 -0.19
N GLY A 173 12.03 2.79 0.53
CA GLY A 173 13.04 1.74 0.53
C GLY A 173 13.06 0.98 -0.80
N LEU A 174 14.24 0.76 -1.33
CA LEU A 174 14.48 -0.07 -2.49
C LEU A 174 14.81 -1.49 -2.03
N PHE A 175 13.85 -2.41 -2.12
CA PHE A 175 14.02 -3.80 -1.72
C PHE A 175 14.10 -4.72 -2.94
N THR A 176 14.95 -5.73 -2.84
CA THR A 176 15.07 -6.78 -3.85
C THR A 176 13.90 -7.76 -3.79
N HIS A 177 13.68 -8.50 -4.87
CA HIS A 177 12.71 -9.58 -4.90
C HIS A 177 12.93 -10.63 -3.78
N SER A 178 14.21 -10.98 -3.54
CA SER A 178 14.57 -11.94 -2.49
C SER A 178 14.23 -11.44 -1.08
N GLU A 179 14.38 -10.14 -0.80
CA GLU A 179 14.01 -9.56 0.49
C GLU A 179 12.51 -9.55 0.73
N TYR A 180 11.70 -9.27 -0.29
CA TYR A 180 10.26 -9.45 -0.19
C TYR A 180 9.88 -10.90 0.07
N LEU A 181 10.43 -11.85 -0.71
CA LEU A 181 10.14 -13.28 -0.52
C LEU A 181 10.55 -13.79 0.85
N SER A 182 11.76 -13.46 1.30
CA SER A 182 12.25 -13.88 2.63
C SER A 182 11.41 -13.31 3.75
N SER A 183 11.02 -12.04 3.67
CA SER A 183 10.18 -11.36 4.67
C SER A 183 8.79 -11.99 4.76
N LEU A 184 8.17 -12.29 3.62
CA LEU A 184 6.85 -12.92 3.57
C LEU A 184 6.88 -14.37 4.09
N ARG A 185 7.89 -15.15 3.69
CA ARG A 185 8.07 -16.54 4.16
C ARG A 185 8.35 -16.60 5.67
N ALA A 186 9.23 -15.73 6.17
CA ALA A 186 9.52 -15.63 7.61
C ALA A 186 8.29 -15.21 8.44
N ALA A 187 7.31 -14.53 7.82
CA ALA A 187 6.03 -14.22 8.46
C ALA A 187 5.00 -15.38 8.41
N GLY A 188 5.40 -16.60 8.00
CA GLY A 188 4.55 -17.79 7.93
C GLY A 188 3.59 -17.78 6.74
N LEU A 189 3.97 -17.18 5.63
CA LEU A 189 3.14 -17.10 4.43
C LEU A 189 3.68 -18.01 3.31
N LYS A 190 2.79 -18.79 2.67
CA LYS A 190 3.09 -19.44 1.40
C LYS A 190 2.91 -18.42 0.27
N VAL A 191 3.98 -18.11 -0.45
CA VAL A 191 4.05 -16.95 -1.36
C VAL A 191 3.94 -17.38 -2.82
N THR A 192 3.10 -16.66 -3.58
CA THR A 192 3.05 -16.66 -5.05
C THR A 192 3.41 -15.25 -5.52
N TYR A 193 4.25 -15.14 -6.56
CA TYR A 193 4.63 -13.88 -7.17
C TYR A 193 4.06 -13.76 -8.59
N TYR A 194 3.51 -12.60 -8.88
CA TYR A 194 3.00 -12.22 -10.21
C TYR A 194 3.86 -11.10 -10.77
N SER A 195 4.68 -11.38 -11.78
CA SER A 195 5.68 -10.45 -12.32
C SER A 195 5.06 -9.19 -12.94
N LYS A 196 3.92 -9.32 -13.63
CA LYS A 196 3.20 -8.17 -14.18
C LYS A 196 2.54 -7.32 -13.10
N GLY A 197 2.13 -7.94 -11.97
CA GLY A 197 1.42 -7.24 -10.90
C GLY A 197 0.14 -6.53 -11.37
N LEU A 198 -0.20 -5.41 -10.69
CA LEU A 198 -1.36 -4.57 -11.06
C LEU A 198 -0.97 -3.45 -12.03
N ILE A 199 0.22 -2.89 -11.88
CA ILE A 199 0.72 -1.72 -12.63
C ILE A 199 2.17 -1.92 -13.13
N GLY A 200 2.58 -3.16 -13.42
CA GLY A 200 3.90 -3.46 -13.95
C GLY A 200 5.03 -3.56 -12.93
N ARG A 201 4.74 -3.48 -11.61
CA ARG A 201 5.75 -3.53 -10.53
C ARG A 201 5.89 -4.89 -9.86
N GLY A 202 5.10 -5.86 -10.30
CA GLY A 202 4.95 -7.14 -9.62
C GLY A 202 3.90 -7.09 -8.50
N LEU A 203 3.57 -8.27 -7.97
CA LEU A 203 2.64 -8.42 -6.85
C LEU A 203 2.96 -9.70 -6.09
N TYR A 204 3.04 -9.59 -4.78
CA TYR A 204 3.19 -10.74 -3.90
C TYR A 204 1.85 -11.10 -3.28
N VAL A 205 1.53 -12.38 -3.33
CA VAL A 205 0.34 -12.96 -2.70
C VAL A 205 0.80 -14.01 -1.72
N GLY A 206 0.66 -13.73 -0.44
CA GLY A 206 1.02 -14.62 0.66
C GLY A 206 -0.22 -15.22 1.32
N VAL A 207 -0.31 -16.53 1.41
CA VAL A 207 -1.39 -17.24 2.12
C VAL A 207 -0.89 -17.67 3.49
N LYS A 208 -1.61 -17.30 4.55
CA LYS A 208 -1.29 -17.70 5.92
C LYS A 208 -1.47 -19.20 6.06
N THR A 209 -0.38 -19.90 6.36
CA THR A 209 -0.44 -21.33 6.67
C THR A 209 -1.11 -21.54 8.02
N SER A 210 -1.87 -22.62 8.17
CA SER A 210 -2.28 -23.08 9.49
C SER A 210 -1.01 -23.44 10.26
N GLN A 211 -0.76 -22.83 11.41
CA GLN A 211 0.20 -23.45 12.33
C GLN A 211 -0.41 -24.80 12.68
N ARG A 212 0.24 -25.89 12.29
CA ARG A 212 -0.03 -27.16 12.94
C ARG A 212 0.39 -26.99 14.41
N PRO A 213 -0.46 -27.40 15.35
CA PRO A 213 -0.08 -27.41 16.76
C PRO A 213 1.19 -28.22 16.98
#